data_9976f56dcaadd1ed4ba84b0047d7404b
#
_entry.id   9976f56dcaadd1ed4ba84b0047d7404b
#
_cell.length_a   1.000
_cell.length_b   1.000
_cell.length_c   1.000
_cell.angle_alpha   90.00
_cell.angle_beta   90.00
_cell.angle_gamma   90.00
#
_symmetry.space_group_name_H-M   'P 1'
#
loop_
_entity.id
_entity.type
_entity.pdbx_description
1 polymer ?
#
loop_
_entity_poly.entity_id
_entity_poly.type
_entity_poly.pdbx_seq_one_letter_code
_entity_poly.pdbx_strand_id
1 'polypeptide(L)'
;MAVTDAAITHIKEMILNGELSPGDRLPPEKELSEKLGLSRSSLREAVKALELIRVLDVRRGDGTYVTSLEPGLLAEAMGFVVDLHRDSSVLELLEVRRILEPSAAGLAAQRRDEEHLAALEESISHVNAGTELPELIEHDLQFHSIIAQSAKNSYLETLLDALSSKTVRARVWRGLTQDNAVQRTLDEHQAILAAIRNADADLARALVTAHISGVETWLRRATT
;
A
#
# COMPACT_ATOMS: atom_id res chain seq x y z
N MET A 1 -27.64 4.33 -19.10
CA MET A 1 -26.87 3.41 -18.20
C MET A 1 -27.11 2.00 -18.73
N ALA A 2 -26.04 1.21 -18.89
CA ALA A 2 -26.20 -0.20 -19.22
C ALA A 2 -26.93 -0.90 -18.05
N VAL A 3 -27.71 -1.95 -18.35
CA VAL A 3 -28.46 -2.69 -17.31
C VAL A 3 -27.52 -3.29 -16.24
N THR A 4 -26.29 -3.58 -16.62
CA THR A 4 -25.22 -4.05 -15.72
C THR A 4 -24.80 -2.95 -14.73
N ASP A 5 -24.72 -1.69 -15.16
CA ASP A 5 -24.39 -0.55 -14.28
C ASP A 5 -25.46 -0.36 -13.20
N ALA A 6 -26.74 -0.58 -13.55
CA ALA A 6 -27.84 -0.53 -12.58
C ALA A 6 -27.68 -1.62 -11.51
N ALA A 7 -27.29 -2.84 -11.89
CA ALA A 7 -27.05 -3.94 -10.95
C ALA A 7 -25.89 -3.63 -10.00
N ILE A 8 -24.78 -3.09 -10.52
CA ILE A 8 -23.63 -2.65 -9.71
C ILE A 8 -24.06 -1.58 -8.72
N THR A 9 -24.83 -0.57 -9.18
CA THR A 9 -25.32 0.51 -8.34
C THR A 9 -26.20 -0.01 -7.20
N HIS A 10 -27.12 -0.92 -7.47
CA HIS A 10 -27.99 -1.49 -6.44
C HIS A 10 -27.22 -2.30 -5.39
N ILE A 11 -26.26 -3.15 -5.81
CA ILE A 11 -25.42 -3.89 -4.86
C ILE A 11 -24.60 -2.92 -4.00
N LYS A 12 -24.03 -1.88 -4.60
CA LYS A 12 -23.34 -0.82 -3.88
C LYS A 12 -24.24 -0.13 -2.86
N GLU A 13 -25.48 0.20 -3.23
CA GLU A 13 -26.46 0.81 -2.34
C GLU A 13 -26.82 -0.12 -1.17
N MET A 14 -26.99 -1.42 -1.42
CA MET A 14 -27.24 -2.41 -0.35
C MET A 14 -26.09 -2.43 0.66
N ILE A 15 -24.83 -2.30 0.22
CA ILE A 15 -23.67 -2.23 1.10
C ILE A 15 -23.64 -0.89 1.86
N LEU A 16 -23.86 0.23 1.16
CA LEU A 16 -23.82 1.57 1.77
C LEU A 16 -24.93 1.78 2.81
N ASN A 17 -26.12 1.18 2.58
CA ASN A 17 -27.28 1.28 3.47
C ASN A 17 -27.25 0.24 4.60
N GLY A 18 -26.21 -0.62 4.64
CA GLY A 18 -26.08 -1.64 5.70
C GLY A 18 -26.99 -2.85 5.54
N GLU A 19 -27.65 -3.02 4.38
CA GLU A 19 -28.39 -4.26 4.05
C GLU A 19 -27.43 -5.44 3.85
N LEU A 20 -26.20 -5.16 3.42
CA LEU A 20 -25.09 -6.09 3.30
C LEU A 20 -23.84 -5.49 3.97
N SER A 21 -23.24 -6.27 4.82
CA SER A 21 -21.98 -5.94 5.52
C SER A 21 -20.83 -6.80 5.02
N PRO A 22 -19.56 -6.41 5.23
CA PRO A 22 -18.42 -7.29 5.00
C PRO A 22 -18.62 -8.68 5.63
N GLY A 23 -18.41 -9.72 4.82
CA GLY A 23 -18.63 -11.12 5.20
C GLY A 23 -20.04 -11.64 4.94
N ASP A 24 -21.02 -10.79 4.66
CA ASP A 24 -22.38 -11.22 4.38
C ASP A 24 -22.50 -11.90 3.01
N ARG A 25 -23.35 -12.90 2.96
CA ARG A 25 -23.69 -13.61 1.73
C ARG A 25 -24.78 -12.84 0.96
N LEU A 26 -24.57 -12.63 -0.33
CA LEU A 26 -25.62 -12.09 -1.21
C LEU A 26 -26.80 -13.05 -1.27
N PRO A 27 -28.02 -12.53 -1.37
CA PRO A 27 -29.21 -13.34 -1.69
C PRO A 27 -28.99 -14.18 -2.96
N PRO A 28 -29.63 -15.35 -3.08
CA PRO A 28 -29.56 -16.14 -4.30
C PRO A 28 -29.86 -15.33 -5.55
N GLU A 29 -29.15 -15.58 -6.67
CA GLU A 29 -29.32 -14.80 -7.94
C GLU A 29 -30.78 -14.64 -8.36
N LYS A 30 -31.61 -15.68 -8.13
CA LYS A 30 -33.02 -15.63 -8.48
C LYS A 30 -33.75 -14.56 -7.66
N GLU A 31 -33.60 -14.58 -6.36
CA GLU A 31 -34.26 -13.64 -5.45
C GLU A 31 -33.76 -12.21 -5.69
N LEU A 32 -32.44 -12.06 -5.83
CA LEU A 32 -31.83 -10.75 -6.07
C LEU A 32 -32.26 -10.15 -7.41
N SER A 33 -32.35 -10.97 -8.48
CA SER A 33 -32.82 -10.51 -9.78
C SER A 33 -34.29 -10.08 -9.76
N GLU A 34 -35.13 -10.81 -9.03
CA GLU A 34 -36.53 -10.47 -8.82
C GLU A 34 -36.68 -9.20 -7.97
N LYS A 35 -35.96 -9.09 -6.86
CA LYS A 35 -35.96 -7.91 -5.98
C LYS A 35 -35.55 -6.64 -6.71
N LEU A 36 -34.54 -6.73 -7.58
CA LEU A 36 -33.97 -5.58 -8.29
C LEU A 36 -34.65 -5.31 -9.64
N GLY A 37 -35.55 -6.17 -10.11
CA GLY A 37 -36.19 -6.04 -11.44
C GLY A 37 -35.21 -6.19 -12.61
N LEU A 38 -34.12 -6.96 -12.43
CA LEU A 38 -33.03 -7.10 -13.39
C LEU A 38 -32.99 -8.52 -13.97
N SER A 39 -32.42 -8.66 -15.18
CA SER A 39 -32.19 -9.99 -15.74
C SER A 39 -31.07 -10.71 -14.98
N ARG A 40 -31.18 -12.04 -14.88
CA ARG A 40 -30.13 -12.86 -14.27
C ARG A 40 -28.77 -12.71 -14.95
N SER A 41 -28.77 -12.53 -16.30
CA SER A 41 -27.54 -12.30 -17.06
C SER A 41 -26.86 -10.99 -16.65
N SER A 42 -27.61 -9.91 -16.50
CA SER A 42 -27.08 -8.61 -16.09
C SER A 42 -26.56 -8.65 -14.65
N LEU A 43 -27.28 -9.36 -13.77
CA LEU A 43 -26.82 -9.56 -12.39
C LEU A 43 -25.50 -10.35 -12.34
N ARG A 44 -25.35 -11.43 -13.13
CA ARG A 44 -24.10 -12.19 -13.22
C ARG A 44 -22.93 -11.38 -13.73
N GLU A 45 -23.14 -10.55 -14.74
CA GLU A 45 -22.09 -9.65 -15.25
C GLU A 45 -21.70 -8.60 -14.19
N ALA A 46 -22.66 -8.07 -13.44
CA ALA A 46 -22.38 -7.16 -12.33
C ALA A 46 -21.59 -7.86 -11.21
N VAL A 47 -21.98 -9.09 -10.84
CA VAL A 47 -21.25 -9.89 -9.84
C VAL A 47 -19.82 -10.16 -10.29
N LYS A 48 -19.60 -10.56 -11.55
CA LYS A 48 -18.25 -10.76 -12.10
C LYS A 48 -17.42 -9.46 -12.09
N ALA A 49 -18.03 -8.33 -12.45
CA ALA A 49 -17.33 -7.04 -12.41
C ALA A 49 -16.93 -6.66 -10.97
N LEU A 50 -17.83 -6.88 -10.00
CA LEU A 50 -17.55 -6.63 -8.58
C LEU A 50 -16.57 -7.65 -7.98
N GLU A 51 -16.57 -8.88 -8.48
CA GLU A 51 -15.55 -9.89 -8.14
C GLU A 51 -14.17 -9.50 -8.68
N LEU A 52 -14.09 -9.00 -9.91
CA LEU A 52 -12.84 -8.56 -10.52
C LEU A 52 -12.17 -7.43 -9.72
N ILE A 53 -12.96 -6.50 -9.20
CA ILE A 53 -12.46 -5.42 -8.33
C ILE A 53 -12.49 -5.78 -6.83
N ARG A 54 -12.65 -7.06 -6.51
CA ARG A 54 -12.60 -7.60 -5.14
C ARG A 54 -13.61 -7.00 -4.14
N VAL A 55 -14.71 -6.46 -4.62
CA VAL A 55 -15.84 -6.07 -3.75
C VAL A 55 -16.66 -7.29 -3.35
N LEU A 56 -16.74 -8.28 -4.24
CA LEU A 56 -17.40 -9.56 -4.00
C LEU A 56 -16.41 -10.73 -4.13
N ASP A 57 -16.67 -11.81 -3.39
CA ASP A 57 -15.97 -13.08 -3.43
C ASP A 57 -16.94 -14.20 -3.83
N VAL A 58 -16.73 -14.83 -5.00
CA VAL A 58 -17.59 -15.91 -5.51
C VAL A 58 -17.02 -17.25 -5.13
N ARG A 59 -17.63 -17.91 -4.14
CA ARG A 59 -17.26 -19.25 -3.68
C ARG A 59 -18.07 -20.32 -4.42
N ARG A 60 -17.41 -21.11 -5.25
CA ARG A 60 -18.07 -22.13 -6.06
C ARG A 60 -18.83 -23.14 -5.19
N GLY A 61 -20.12 -23.31 -5.50
CA GLY A 61 -21.00 -24.23 -4.77
C GLY A 61 -21.50 -23.72 -3.42
N ASP A 62 -21.05 -22.58 -2.96
CA ASP A 62 -21.43 -21.98 -1.69
C ASP A 62 -22.24 -20.69 -1.88
N GLY A 63 -21.67 -19.68 -2.51
CA GLY A 63 -22.36 -18.42 -2.76
C GLY A 63 -21.44 -17.26 -3.11
N THR A 64 -22.02 -16.07 -3.12
CA THR A 64 -21.28 -14.81 -3.31
C THR A 64 -21.30 -14.02 -2.01
N TYR A 65 -20.16 -13.52 -1.59
CA TYR A 65 -19.97 -12.83 -0.31
C TYR A 65 -19.42 -11.42 -0.52
N VAL A 66 -19.78 -10.49 0.34
CA VAL A 66 -19.12 -9.18 0.41
C VAL A 66 -17.74 -9.39 1.05
N THR A 67 -16.69 -8.85 0.44
CA THR A 67 -15.32 -8.92 0.99
C THR A 67 -15.17 -8.02 2.21
N SER A 68 -13.96 -7.97 2.80
CA SER A 68 -13.65 -7.05 3.90
C SER A 68 -13.77 -5.57 3.51
N LEU A 69 -13.80 -5.27 2.22
CA LEU A 69 -13.77 -3.91 1.64
C LEU A 69 -12.57 -3.08 2.10
N GLU A 70 -11.49 -3.75 2.48
CA GLU A 70 -10.25 -3.11 2.91
C GLU A 70 -9.49 -2.48 1.73
N PRO A 71 -8.72 -1.42 1.99
CA PRO A 71 -7.94 -0.73 0.96
C PRO A 71 -6.95 -1.63 0.21
N GLY A 72 -6.55 -2.77 0.76
CA GLY A 72 -5.62 -3.74 0.16
C GLY A 72 -5.99 -4.20 -1.25
N LEU A 73 -7.28 -4.17 -1.57
CA LEU A 73 -7.78 -4.45 -2.92
C LEU A 73 -7.27 -3.46 -3.98
N LEU A 74 -7.09 -2.21 -3.57
CA LEU A 74 -6.54 -1.16 -4.44
C LEU A 74 -5.05 -1.40 -4.73
N ALA A 75 -4.30 -1.90 -3.73
CA ALA A 75 -2.88 -2.22 -3.87
C ALA A 75 -2.62 -3.32 -4.91
N GLU A 76 -3.44 -4.38 -4.92
CA GLU A 76 -3.31 -5.46 -5.91
C GLU A 76 -3.50 -4.93 -7.34
N ALA A 77 -4.53 -4.10 -7.56
CA ALA A 77 -4.80 -3.50 -8.87
C ALA A 77 -3.66 -2.57 -9.30
N MET A 78 -3.16 -1.72 -8.40
CA MET A 78 -2.01 -0.86 -8.66
C MET A 78 -0.74 -1.68 -8.94
N GLY A 79 -0.47 -2.71 -8.13
CA GLY A 79 0.67 -3.59 -8.33
C GLY A 79 0.66 -4.24 -9.72
N PHE A 80 -0.49 -4.73 -10.16
CA PHE A 80 -0.65 -5.30 -11.49
C PHE A 80 -0.39 -4.28 -12.61
N VAL A 81 -0.93 -3.06 -12.50
CA VAL A 81 -0.69 -1.99 -13.50
C VAL A 81 0.80 -1.63 -13.53
N VAL A 82 1.45 -1.49 -12.39
CA VAL A 82 2.89 -1.20 -12.30
C VAL A 82 3.72 -2.32 -12.95
N ASP A 83 3.35 -3.60 -12.76
CA ASP A 83 4.05 -4.74 -13.35
C ASP A 83 3.95 -4.78 -14.90
N LEU A 84 2.90 -4.18 -15.47
CA LEU A 84 2.76 -4.04 -16.93
C LEU A 84 3.64 -2.92 -17.51
N HIS A 85 4.10 -1.98 -16.68
CA HIS A 85 4.99 -0.91 -17.11
C HIS A 85 6.45 -1.35 -16.93
N ARG A 86 7.25 -1.16 -17.98
CA ARG A 86 8.69 -1.50 -18.00
C ARG A 86 9.50 -0.46 -17.20
N ASP A 87 10.77 -0.73 -17.00
CA ASP A 87 11.75 -0.06 -16.12
C ASP A 87 11.77 1.49 -16.10
N SER A 88 11.14 2.18 -17.06
CA SER A 88 10.99 3.64 -17.06
C SER A 88 10.13 4.19 -15.92
N SER A 89 9.31 3.35 -15.30
CA SER A 89 8.38 3.78 -14.24
C SER A 89 9.01 3.89 -12.85
N VAL A 90 10.22 3.36 -12.61
CA VAL A 90 10.82 3.33 -11.26
C VAL A 90 11.10 4.74 -10.72
N LEU A 91 11.54 5.67 -11.57
CA LEU A 91 11.74 7.08 -11.18
C LEU A 91 10.41 7.76 -10.85
N GLU A 92 9.36 7.49 -11.61
CA GLU A 92 8.01 8.00 -11.34
C GLU A 92 7.45 7.43 -10.03
N LEU A 93 7.70 6.14 -9.75
CA LEU A 93 7.33 5.53 -8.47
C LEU A 93 8.09 6.14 -7.29
N LEU A 94 9.38 6.42 -7.43
CA LEU A 94 10.16 7.12 -6.41
C LEU A 94 9.66 8.55 -6.19
N GLU A 95 9.22 9.24 -7.26
CA GLU A 95 8.59 10.56 -7.14
C GLU A 95 7.28 10.50 -6.35
N VAL A 96 6.41 9.53 -6.60
CA VAL A 96 5.17 9.32 -5.83
C VAL A 96 5.50 9.00 -4.37
N ARG A 97 6.48 8.13 -4.09
CA ARG A 97 6.94 7.85 -2.73
C ARG A 97 7.43 9.11 -2.02
N ARG A 98 8.22 9.94 -2.70
CA ARG A 98 8.73 11.22 -2.19
C ARG A 98 7.62 12.24 -1.86
N ILE A 99 6.45 12.10 -2.48
CA ILE A 99 5.26 12.92 -2.17
C ILE A 99 4.50 12.34 -0.96
N LEU A 100 4.31 11.03 -0.90
CA LEU A 100 3.43 10.38 0.06
C LEU A 100 4.13 10.01 1.37
N GLU A 101 5.35 9.44 1.33
CA GLU A 101 6.03 8.96 2.54
C GLU A 101 6.38 10.05 3.55
N PRO A 102 6.81 11.26 3.15
CA PRO A 102 6.99 12.34 4.10
C PRO A 102 5.70 12.71 4.84
N SER A 103 4.56 12.63 4.15
CA SER A 103 3.25 12.86 4.78
C SER A 103 2.93 11.78 5.80
N ALA A 104 3.21 10.51 5.49
CA ALA A 104 3.07 9.39 6.43
C ALA A 104 3.97 9.57 7.65
N ALA A 105 5.25 9.93 7.47
CA ALA A 105 6.18 10.17 8.57
C ALA A 105 5.73 11.32 9.49
N GLY A 106 5.24 12.41 8.91
CA GLY A 106 4.67 13.51 9.69
C GLY A 106 3.44 13.11 10.50
N LEU A 107 2.55 12.29 9.93
CA LEU A 107 1.40 11.74 10.64
C LEU A 107 1.85 10.73 11.70
N ALA A 108 2.83 9.88 11.42
CA ALA A 108 3.42 8.95 12.36
C ALA A 108 3.97 9.69 13.59
N ALA A 109 4.70 10.78 13.40
CA ALA A 109 5.20 11.61 14.51
C ALA A 109 4.07 12.19 15.38
N GLN A 110 2.93 12.53 14.79
CA GLN A 110 1.77 13.08 15.51
C GLN A 110 0.91 11.99 16.20
N ARG A 111 0.85 10.79 15.63
CA ARG A 111 -0.09 9.72 16.04
C ARG A 111 0.59 8.52 16.68
N ARG A 112 1.92 8.56 16.80
CA ARG A 112 2.75 7.48 17.34
C ARG A 112 2.25 6.99 18.68
N ASP A 113 2.43 5.71 18.92
CA ASP A 113 2.26 5.05 20.21
C ASP A 113 3.52 4.23 20.55
N GLU A 114 3.56 3.69 21.75
CA GLU A 114 4.72 2.93 22.24
C GLU A 114 4.96 1.64 21.43
N GLU A 115 3.91 1.02 20.91
CA GLU A 115 4.02 -0.21 20.11
C GLU A 115 4.76 0.05 18.80
N HIS A 116 4.35 1.08 18.06
CA HIS A 116 5.03 1.45 16.80
C HIS A 116 6.45 1.98 17.04
N LEU A 117 6.68 2.73 18.12
CA LEU A 117 8.04 3.18 18.44
C LEU A 117 8.95 1.99 18.75
N ALA A 118 8.48 1.03 19.56
CA ALA A 118 9.24 -0.18 19.87
C ALA A 118 9.51 -1.00 18.60
N ALA A 119 8.54 -1.14 17.70
CA ALA A 119 8.72 -1.85 16.44
C ALA A 119 9.77 -1.18 15.52
N LEU A 120 9.79 0.16 15.44
CA LEU A 120 10.82 0.91 14.71
C LEU A 120 12.21 0.73 15.33
N GLU A 121 12.30 0.79 16.65
CA GLU A 121 13.56 0.56 17.39
C GLU A 121 14.09 -0.86 17.16
N GLU A 122 13.22 -1.84 17.29
CA GLU A 122 13.55 -3.25 17.05
C GLU A 122 14.05 -3.46 15.62
N SER A 123 13.34 -2.93 14.61
CA SER A 123 13.74 -3.01 13.22
C SER A 123 15.17 -2.50 12.98
N ILE A 124 15.53 -1.33 13.55
CA ILE A 124 16.86 -0.76 13.40
C ILE A 124 17.92 -1.56 14.18
N SER A 125 17.58 -2.15 15.33
CA SER A 125 18.52 -2.86 16.18
C SER A 125 19.10 -4.13 15.56
N HIS A 126 18.40 -4.72 14.59
CA HIS A 126 18.81 -5.96 13.92
C HIS A 126 19.80 -5.76 12.77
N VAL A 127 20.06 -4.52 12.36
CA VAL A 127 20.91 -4.20 11.21
C VAL A 127 22.09 -3.32 11.58
N ASN A 128 23.22 -3.52 10.87
CA ASN A 128 24.44 -2.73 11.03
C ASN A 128 25.20 -2.67 9.70
N ALA A 129 26.33 -1.98 9.67
CA ALA A 129 27.15 -1.82 8.46
C ALA A 129 27.62 -3.14 7.82
N GLY A 130 27.66 -4.23 8.57
CA GLY A 130 28.04 -5.57 8.10
C GLY A 130 26.85 -6.45 7.72
N THR A 131 25.62 -5.93 7.80
CA THR A 131 24.42 -6.69 7.43
C THR A 131 24.41 -6.96 5.94
N GLU A 132 24.10 -8.21 5.58
CA GLU A 132 23.99 -8.63 4.19
C GLU A 132 22.87 -7.89 3.45
N LEU A 133 23.07 -7.65 2.15
CA LEU A 133 22.15 -6.83 1.36
C LEU A 133 20.67 -7.32 1.37
N PRO A 134 20.37 -8.63 1.30
CA PRO A 134 18.98 -9.10 1.39
C PRO A 134 18.29 -8.70 2.70
N GLU A 135 18.99 -8.85 3.83
CA GLU A 135 18.46 -8.50 5.15
C GLU A 135 18.28 -6.99 5.29
N LEU A 136 19.22 -6.20 4.74
CA LEU A 136 19.11 -4.74 4.73
C LEU A 136 17.87 -4.27 3.93
N ILE A 137 17.56 -4.93 2.81
CA ILE A 137 16.38 -4.60 2.01
C ILE A 137 15.10 -4.96 2.74
N GLU A 138 15.07 -6.12 3.40
CA GLU A 138 13.93 -6.52 4.22
C GLU A 138 13.70 -5.54 5.37
N HIS A 139 14.78 -5.14 6.07
CA HIS A 139 14.74 -4.08 7.08
C HIS A 139 14.16 -2.77 6.51
N ASP A 140 14.67 -2.32 5.36
CA ASP A 140 14.23 -1.07 4.74
C ASP A 140 12.73 -1.11 4.36
N LEU A 141 12.25 -2.24 3.82
CA LEU A 141 10.83 -2.44 3.57
C LEU A 141 10.00 -2.37 4.85
N GLN A 142 10.43 -3.11 5.87
CA GLN A 142 9.75 -3.17 7.16
C GLN A 142 9.73 -1.80 7.86
N PHE A 143 10.84 -1.07 7.86
CA PHE A 143 10.95 0.25 8.47
C PHE A 143 9.94 1.24 7.87
N HIS A 144 9.85 1.31 6.53
CA HIS A 144 8.89 2.18 5.85
C HIS A 144 7.44 1.72 6.06
N SER A 145 7.17 0.41 6.10
CA SER A 145 5.84 -0.12 6.40
C SER A 145 5.38 0.24 7.82
N ILE A 146 6.25 0.12 8.83
CA ILE A 146 5.91 0.54 10.20
C ILE A 146 5.60 2.04 10.28
N ILE A 147 6.34 2.89 9.56
CA ILE A 147 6.03 4.33 9.48
C ILE A 147 4.65 4.55 8.86
N ALA A 148 4.32 3.83 7.79
CA ALA A 148 3.02 3.94 7.13
C ALA A 148 1.87 3.50 8.04
N GLN A 149 2.03 2.40 8.81
CA GLN A 149 1.10 1.91 9.83
C GLN A 149 0.92 2.94 10.95
N SER A 150 2.03 3.51 11.44
CA SER A 150 2.03 4.54 12.49
C SER A 150 1.26 5.81 12.08
N ALA A 151 1.09 6.06 10.79
CA ALA A 151 0.27 7.15 10.28
C ALA A 151 -1.23 6.95 10.55
N LYS A 152 -1.66 5.73 10.95
CA LYS A 152 -3.07 5.37 11.25
C LYS A 152 -4.03 5.81 10.14
N ASN A 153 -3.64 5.53 8.89
CA ASN A 153 -4.42 5.76 7.68
C ASN A 153 -4.24 4.56 6.75
N SER A 154 -5.18 3.63 6.81
CA SER A 154 -5.12 2.35 6.08
C SER A 154 -5.03 2.50 4.56
N TYR A 155 -5.61 3.56 3.98
CA TYR A 155 -5.46 3.84 2.55
C TYR A 155 -4.04 4.28 2.19
N LEU A 156 -3.44 5.17 3.00
CA LEU A 156 -2.06 5.62 2.80
C LEU A 156 -1.07 4.47 2.99
N GLU A 157 -1.23 3.67 4.03
CA GLU A 157 -0.46 2.45 4.29
C GLU A 157 -0.48 1.51 3.08
N THR A 158 -1.68 1.15 2.62
CA THR A 158 -1.87 0.25 1.49
C THR A 158 -1.21 0.75 0.21
N LEU A 159 -1.34 2.05 -0.09
CA LEU A 159 -0.70 2.67 -1.26
C LEU A 159 0.82 2.62 -1.14
N LEU A 160 1.37 2.94 0.03
CA LEU A 160 2.81 2.96 0.25
C LEU A 160 3.42 1.57 0.19
N ASP A 161 2.78 0.55 0.77
CA ASP A 161 3.26 -0.84 0.71
C ASP A 161 3.30 -1.35 -0.74
N ALA A 162 2.27 -1.06 -1.53
CA ALA A 162 2.24 -1.41 -2.95
C ALA A 162 3.38 -0.77 -3.74
N LEU A 163 3.69 0.50 -3.48
CA LEU A 163 4.76 1.24 -4.17
C LEU A 163 6.15 0.82 -3.68
N SER A 164 6.30 0.56 -2.39
CA SER A 164 7.57 0.22 -1.76
C SER A 164 8.17 -1.07 -2.35
N SER A 165 7.36 -2.10 -2.51
CA SER A 165 7.78 -3.38 -3.10
C SER A 165 8.32 -3.24 -4.52
N LYS A 166 7.78 -2.32 -5.32
CA LYS A 166 8.17 -2.12 -6.73
C LYS A 166 9.47 -1.34 -6.91
N THR A 167 9.93 -0.65 -5.89
CA THR A 167 11.21 0.09 -5.92
C THR A 167 12.39 -0.67 -5.31
N VAL A 168 12.18 -1.92 -4.88
CA VAL A 168 13.22 -2.78 -4.28
C VAL A 168 14.45 -2.91 -5.18
N ARG A 169 14.26 -3.13 -6.49
CA ARG A 169 15.38 -3.28 -7.44
C ARG A 169 16.33 -2.08 -7.44
N ALA A 170 15.79 -0.86 -7.37
CA ALA A 170 16.61 0.35 -7.32
C ALA A 170 17.44 0.42 -6.03
N ARG A 171 16.85 0.02 -4.90
CA ARG A 171 17.54 -0.03 -3.60
C ARG A 171 18.63 -1.09 -3.56
N VAL A 172 18.35 -2.30 -4.09
CA VAL A 172 19.36 -3.36 -4.27
C VAL A 172 20.53 -2.84 -5.09
N TRP A 173 20.27 -2.25 -6.24
CA TRP A 173 21.31 -1.77 -7.14
C TRP A 173 22.12 -0.64 -6.51
N ARG A 174 21.49 0.29 -5.78
CA ARG A 174 22.19 1.31 -5.01
C ARG A 174 23.09 0.70 -3.94
N GLY A 175 22.59 -0.26 -3.17
CA GLY A 175 23.38 -0.95 -2.13
C GLY A 175 24.61 -1.65 -2.68
N LEU A 176 24.55 -2.20 -3.89
CA LEU A 176 25.65 -2.90 -4.54
C LEU A 176 26.70 -1.96 -5.18
N THR A 177 26.32 -0.76 -5.58
CA THR A 177 27.15 0.09 -6.47
C THR A 177 27.52 1.44 -5.88
N GLN A 178 26.88 1.87 -4.79
CA GLN A 178 27.18 3.14 -4.13
C GLN A 178 27.97 2.88 -2.83
N ASP A 179 29.17 3.45 -2.74
CA ASP A 179 29.99 3.40 -1.52
C ASP A 179 29.23 3.98 -0.31
N ASN A 180 29.36 3.30 0.83
CA ASN A 180 28.71 3.67 2.08
C ASN A 180 27.17 3.80 2.04
N ALA A 181 26.50 3.20 1.04
CA ALA A 181 25.04 3.27 0.94
C ALA A 181 24.35 2.66 2.16
N VAL A 182 24.87 1.54 2.67
CA VAL A 182 24.34 0.84 3.86
C VAL A 182 24.39 1.75 5.08
N GLN A 183 25.58 2.23 5.45
CA GLN A 183 25.75 3.07 6.64
C GLN A 183 24.90 4.34 6.55
N ARG A 184 24.87 4.98 5.40
CA ARG A 184 24.04 6.17 5.18
C ARG A 184 22.54 5.86 5.39
N THR A 185 22.04 4.75 4.86
CA THR A 185 20.63 4.35 5.04
C THR A 185 20.31 4.16 6.52
N LEU A 186 21.20 3.50 7.28
CA LEU A 186 21.02 3.28 8.70
C LEU A 186 21.04 4.59 9.51
N ASP A 187 21.96 5.50 9.19
CA ASP A 187 22.04 6.82 9.83
C ASP A 187 20.78 7.66 9.55
N GLU A 188 20.29 7.60 8.30
CA GLU A 188 19.04 8.26 7.88
C GLU A 188 17.84 7.67 8.63
N HIS A 189 17.74 6.34 8.76
CA HIS A 189 16.63 5.69 9.50
C HIS A 189 16.65 6.04 10.99
N GLN A 190 17.83 6.09 11.62
CA GLN A 190 17.98 6.51 13.02
C GLN A 190 17.53 7.96 13.22
N ALA A 191 17.88 8.86 12.29
CA ALA A 191 17.44 10.25 12.35
C ALA A 191 15.91 10.39 12.18
N ILE A 192 15.31 9.62 11.28
CA ILE A 192 13.86 9.59 11.09
C ILE A 192 13.14 9.08 12.35
N LEU A 193 13.62 7.97 12.94
CA LEU A 193 13.06 7.44 14.18
C LEU A 193 13.15 8.48 15.32
N ALA A 194 14.29 9.16 15.46
CA ALA A 194 14.46 10.20 16.47
C ALA A 194 13.46 11.36 16.30
N ALA A 195 13.20 11.78 15.08
CA ALA A 195 12.21 12.81 14.78
C ALA A 195 10.78 12.36 15.12
N ILE A 196 10.42 11.12 14.75
CA ILE A 196 9.10 10.51 15.08
C ILE A 196 8.94 10.41 16.60
N ARG A 197 9.95 9.89 17.31
CA ARG A 197 9.94 9.76 18.78
C ARG A 197 9.72 11.10 19.46
N ASN A 198 10.35 12.17 18.98
CA ASN A 198 10.26 13.50 19.55
C ASN A 198 8.98 14.26 19.11
N ALA A 199 8.07 13.63 18.37
CA ALA A 199 6.86 14.26 17.80
C ALA A 199 7.16 15.44 16.86
N ASP A 200 8.37 15.50 16.29
CA ASP A 200 8.75 16.54 15.35
C ASP A 200 8.30 16.15 13.92
N ALA A 201 7.05 16.48 13.63
CA ALA A 201 6.42 16.11 12.36
C ALA A 201 7.10 16.79 11.15
N ASP A 202 7.60 18.00 11.32
CA ASP A 202 8.22 18.74 10.21
C ASP A 202 9.63 18.21 9.92
N LEU A 203 10.38 17.89 10.96
CA LEU A 203 11.68 17.23 10.82
C LEU A 203 11.52 15.82 10.22
N ALA A 204 10.54 15.04 10.67
CA ALA A 204 10.26 13.72 10.11
C ALA A 204 9.96 13.79 8.60
N ARG A 205 9.13 14.75 8.16
CA ARG A 205 8.86 15.00 6.74
C ARG A 205 10.14 15.35 5.96
N ALA A 206 10.94 16.27 6.49
CA ALA A 206 12.16 16.71 5.83
C ALA A 206 13.17 15.57 5.66
N LEU A 207 13.37 14.75 6.70
CA LEU A 207 14.30 13.62 6.70
C LEU A 207 13.87 12.53 5.72
N VAL A 208 12.58 12.15 5.69
CA VAL A 208 12.08 11.16 4.72
C VAL A 208 12.16 11.70 3.29
N THR A 209 11.87 12.99 3.08
CA THR A 209 12.06 13.62 1.76
C THR A 209 13.51 13.52 1.31
N ALA A 210 14.48 13.81 2.18
CA ALA A 210 15.90 13.73 1.87
C ALA A 210 16.33 12.29 1.57
N HIS A 211 15.85 11.34 2.37
CA HIS A 211 16.13 9.91 2.22
C HIS A 211 15.68 9.39 0.83
N ILE A 212 14.42 9.59 0.46
CA ILE A 212 13.88 9.15 -0.84
C ILE A 212 14.58 9.89 -2.01
N SER A 213 14.81 11.20 -1.87
CA SER A 213 15.51 11.99 -2.88
C SER A 213 16.95 11.52 -3.11
N GLY A 214 17.60 10.98 -2.07
CA GLY A 214 18.91 10.37 -2.18
C GLY A 214 18.92 9.15 -3.12
N VAL A 215 17.92 8.28 -3.02
CA VAL A 215 17.74 7.11 -3.91
C VAL A 215 17.43 7.57 -5.34
N GLU A 216 16.48 8.50 -5.49
CA GLU A 216 16.07 9.04 -6.79
C GLU A 216 17.25 9.71 -7.53
N THR A 217 18.01 10.55 -6.85
CA THR A 217 19.16 11.26 -7.42
C THR A 217 20.27 10.30 -7.84
N TRP A 218 20.54 9.28 -7.02
CA TRP A 218 21.50 8.25 -7.36
C TRP A 218 21.04 7.48 -8.61
N LEU A 219 19.77 7.04 -8.68
CA LEU A 219 19.25 6.28 -9.81
C LEU A 219 19.31 7.09 -11.12
N ARG A 220 18.95 8.38 -11.08
CA ARG A 220 19.06 9.27 -12.26
C ARG A 220 20.48 9.32 -12.80
N ARG A 221 21.51 9.40 -11.93
CA ARG A 221 22.91 9.40 -12.34
C ARG A 221 23.40 8.05 -12.89
N ALA A 222 22.87 6.96 -12.36
CA ALA A 222 23.26 5.62 -12.77
C ALA A 222 22.63 5.18 -14.11
N THR A 223 21.57 5.87 -14.56
CA THR A 223 20.84 5.57 -15.81
C THR A 223 21.15 6.57 -16.93
N THR A 224 21.97 7.60 -16.67
CA THR A 224 22.51 8.54 -17.65
C THR A 224 23.89 8.12 -18.11
#